data_34af505c6d987a5df4715be68ac26f7a
#
_entry.id   34af505c6d987a5df4715be68ac26f7a
#
_cell.length_a   1.000
_cell.length_b   1.000
_cell.length_c   1.000
_cell.angle_alpha   90.00
_cell.angle_beta   90.00
_cell.angle_gamma   90.00
#
_symmetry.space_group_name_H-M   'P 1'
#
loop_
_entity.id
_entity.type
_entity.pdbx_description
1 polymer ?
#
loop_
_entity_poly.entity_id
_entity_poly.type
_entity_poly.pdbx_seq_one_letter_code
_entity_poly.pdbx_strand_id
1 'polypeptide(L)'
;IRLGQHQYQYYLWQYPVMIFAREYFKWTKLSNTQQFFMQIIVLVAISELSYLLFEKKSIKYISYPLLISIFAVLICSPVYENKDLEEMKAAQAAASVEEPKPVQPATPSANAQTGNLTMDELLKAINTPSKGIEEESKIQDEILQKYPNDEREILFIGDSVLDMTKVDLKKKYPNAIIETKVGRQFYELPNMLKNYAQNGKLRKIIVIALGTNGTIYEKDMKSVLETLKGHELYFINTVMPDPWQDSVNAEIKKASAENPNIKVIDWYSYSKGKQEYFYKDGTHPKPHAAKRYINLLYSVLSKDILNSNANK
;
A
#
# COMPACT_ATOMS: atom_id res chain seq x y z
N ILE A 1 -14.46 30.94 28.88
CA ILE A 1 -15.10 31.91 27.97
C ILE A 1 -14.17 32.28 26.78
N ARG A 2 -12.84 32.36 26.94
CA ARG A 2 -11.90 32.62 25.84
C ARG A 2 -11.89 31.51 24.77
N LEU A 3 -11.93 30.25 25.16
CA LEU A 3 -11.92 29.10 24.26
C LEU A 3 -13.10 29.11 23.25
N GLY A 4 -14.28 29.58 23.67
CA GLY A 4 -15.45 29.66 22.79
C GLY A 4 -15.35 30.74 21.70
N GLN A 5 -14.60 31.82 21.94
CA GLN A 5 -14.40 32.91 20.97
C GLN A 5 -13.40 32.55 19.89
N HIS A 6 -12.50 31.59 20.14
CA HIS A 6 -11.44 31.15 19.21
C HIS A 6 -11.75 29.79 18.56
N GLN A 7 -12.95 29.25 18.81
CA GLN A 7 -13.34 27.92 18.35
C GLN A 7 -13.23 27.76 16.82
N TYR A 8 -13.58 28.80 16.08
CA TYR A 8 -13.47 28.79 14.61
C TYR A 8 -12.02 28.69 14.14
N GLN A 9 -11.07 29.41 14.79
CA GLN A 9 -9.65 29.36 14.46
C GLN A 9 -9.04 28.00 14.79
N TYR A 10 -9.38 27.39 15.92
CA TYR A 10 -8.95 26.03 16.25
C TYR A 10 -9.45 25.04 15.22
N TYR A 11 -10.70 25.14 14.79
CA TYR A 11 -11.25 24.27 13.76
C TYR A 11 -10.57 24.48 12.40
N LEU A 12 -10.31 25.73 12.00
CA LEU A 12 -9.66 26.07 10.73
C LEU A 12 -8.22 25.54 10.66
N TRP A 13 -7.45 25.69 11.74
CA TRP A 13 -6.03 25.36 11.77
C TRP A 13 -5.71 23.93 12.23
N GLN A 14 -6.65 23.24 12.84
CA GLN A 14 -6.45 21.88 13.34
C GLN A 14 -5.90 20.94 12.27
N TYR A 15 -6.51 20.90 11.11
CA TYR A 15 -6.12 19.97 10.05
C TYR A 15 -4.78 20.33 9.40
N PRO A 16 -4.54 21.57 8.93
CA PRO A 16 -3.24 21.97 8.42
C PRO A 16 -2.10 21.76 9.43
N VAL A 17 -2.29 22.17 10.67
CA VAL A 17 -1.24 22.03 11.70
C VAL A 17 -0.93 20.57 12.01
N MET A 18 -1.93 19.70 12.11
CA MET A 18 -1.69 18.28 12.35
C MET A 18 -0.91 17.61 11.21
N ILE A 19 -1.20 17.97 9.95
CA ILE A 19 -0.48 17.42 8.80
C ILE A 19 0.96 17.94 8.78
N PHE A 20 1.16 19.25 8.80
CA PHE A 20 2.51 19.83 8.67
C PHE A 20 3.40 19.57 9.88
N ALA A 21 2.86 19.64 11.09
CA ALA A 21 3.61 19.35 12.30
C ALA A 21 4.00 17.87 12.37
N ARG A 22 3.14 16.95 11.94
CA ARG A 22 3.46 15.52 11.86
C ARG A 22 4.65 15.29 10.93
N GLU A 23 4.65 15.88 9.74
CA GLU A 23 5.76 15.75 8.81
C GLU A 23 7.05 16.37 9.34
N TYR A 24 6.97 17.55 9.96
CA TYR A 24 8.12 18.21 10.55
C TYR A 24 8.71 17.42 11.73
N PHE A 25 7.88 16.87 12.61
CA PHE A 25 8.34 16.16 13.80
C PHE A 25 8.87 14.75 13.52
N LYS A 26 8.62 14.16 12.34
CA LYS A 26 9.27 12.90 11.93
C LYS A 26 10.80 12.97 11.99
N TRP A 27 11.36 14.15 11.82
CA TRP A 27 12.81 14.41 11.81
C TRP A 27 13.38 14.72 13.19
N THR A 28 12.54 14.78 14.20
CA THR A 28 12.97 15.07 15.58
C THR A 28 13.13 13.78 16.38
N LYS A 29 14.02 13.79 17.37
CA LYS A 29 14.20 12.67 18.30
C LYS A 29 13.13 12.64 19.41
N LEU A 30 12.00 13.31 19.21
CA LEU A 30 10.92 13.39 20.19
C LEU A 30 10.09 12.09 20.18
N SER A 31 9.68 11.63 21.35
CA SER A 31 8.73 10.52 21.48
C SER A 31 7.36 10.91 20.91
N ASN A 32 6.53 9.94 20.54
CA ASN A 32 5.18 10.18 20.00
C ASN A 32 4.33 11.06 20.94
N THR A 33 4.45 10.86 22.24
CA THR A 33 3.76 11.67 23.24
C THR A 33 4.24 13.14 23.22
N GLN A 34 5.54 13.36 23.13
CA GLN A 34 6.11 14.71 23.05
C GLN A 34 5.71 15.40 21.73
N GLN A 35 5.71 14.66 20.59
CA GLN A 35 5.24 15.18 19.30
C GLN A 35 3.77 15.61 19.38
N PHE A 36 2.90 14.82 20.01
CA PHE A 36 1.49 15.17 20.23
C PHE A 36 1.31 16.48 21.02
N PHE A 37 2.02 16.63 22.15
CA PHE A 37 1.95 17.87 22.92
C PHE A 37 2.50 19.08 22.16
N MET A 38 3.57 18.90 21.38
CA MET A 38 4.12 19.97 20.53
C MET A 38 3.14 20.37 19.43
N GLN A 39 2.40 19.44 18.83
CA GLN A 39 1.36 19.73 17.85
C GLN A 39 0.23 20.58 18.46
N ILE A 40 -0.19 20.27 19.69
CA ILE A 40 -1.20 21.06 20.40
C ILE A 40 -0.67 22.49 20.67
N ILE A 41 0.57 22.63 21.12
CA ILE A 41 1.19 23.94 21.37
C ILE A 41 1.22 24.77 20.08
N VAL A 42 1.65 24.18 18.97
CA VAL A 42 1.69 24.85 17.67
C VAL A 42 0.28 25.23 17.19
N LEU A 43 -0.69 24.35 17.36
CA LEU A 43 -2.10 24.62 17.02
C LEU A 43 -2.64 25.82 17.80
N VAL A 44 -2.43 25.84 19.12
CA VAL A 44 -2.87 26.95 19.98
C VAL A 44 -2.18 28.25 19.55
N ALA A 45 -0.86 28.24 19.36
CA ALA A 45 -0.11 29.44 18.96
C ALA A 45 -0.57 30.00 17.60
N ILE A 46 -0.77 29.15 16.60
CA ILE A 46 -1.24 29.58 15.26
C ILE A 46 -2.69 30.08 15.33
N SER A 47 -3.55 29.40 16.07
CA SER A 47 -4.96 29.81 16.23
C SER A 47 -5.09 31.15 16.93
N GLU A 48 -4.33 31.38 18.02
CA GLU A 48 -4.30 32.67 18.73
C GLU A 48 -3.74 33.78 17.85
N LEU A 49 -2.66 33.51 17.11
CA LEU A 49 -2.11 34.48 16.14
C LEU A 49 -3.10 34.82 15.05
N SER A 50 -3.77 33.82 14.49
CA SER A 50 -4.81 33.99 13.48
C SER A 50 -5.97 34.84 13.99
N TYR A 51 -6.44 34.59 15.22
CA TYR A 51 -7.48 35.40 15.85
C TYR A 51 -7.06 36.88 16.00
N LEU A 52 -5.84 37.13 16.53
CA LEU A 52 -5.30 38.47 16.69
C LEU A 52 -5.16 39.22 15.35
N LEU A 53 -4.75 38.51 14.30
CA LEU A 53 -4.53 39.12 12.97
C LEU A 53 -5.83 39.39 12.20
N PHE A 54 -6.82 38.51 12.31
CA PHE A 54 -8.01 38.57 11.44
C PHE A 54 -9.28 39.10 12.13
N GLU A 55 -9.50 38.76 13.38
CA GLU A 55 -10.76 39.13 14.07
C GLU A 55 -10.63 40.35 14.95
N LYS A 56 -9.49 40.54 15.60
CA LYS A 56 -9.25 41.73 16.40
C LYS A 56 -8.88 42.87 15.44
N LYS A 57 -9.87 43.72 15.10
CA LYS A 57 -9.89 44.81 14.08
C LYS A 57 -8.66 45.74 13.95
N SER A 58 -7.56 45.51 14.70
CA SER A 58 -6.41 46.40 14.74
C SER A 58 -5.35 46.24 13.65
N ILE A 59 -5.38 45.18 12.81
CA ILE A 59 -4.27 44.88 11.90
C ILE A 59 -4.75 44.46 10.49
N LYS A 60 -5.77 45.12 9.98
CA LYS A 60 -6.33 44.77 8.65
C LYS A 60 -5.36 44.89 7.45
N TYR A 61 -4.26 45.59 7.57
CA TYR A 61 -3.34 45.85 6.45
C TYR A 61 -2.01 45.10 6.50
N ILE A 62 -1.66 44.48 7.62
CA ILE A 62 -0.39 43.73 7.76
C ILE A 62 -0.61 42.21 7.56
N SER A 63 -1.84 41.74 7.70
CA SER A 63 -2.16 40.31 7.74
C SER A 63 -1.97 39.59 6.41
N TYR A 64 -2.36 40.18 5.30
CA TYR A 64 -2.28 39.54 3.97
C TYR A 64 -0.85 39.34 3.47
N PRO A 65 0.06 40.36 3.52
CA PRO A 65 1.43 40.17 3.13
C PRO A 65 2.19 39.15 4.00
N LEU A 66 1.90 39.16 5.32
CA LEU A 66 2.53 38.20 6.23
C LEU A 66 2.07 36.75 5.98
N LEU A 67 0.79 36.55 5.70
CA LEU A 67 0.26 35.25 5.32
C LEU A 67 0.81 34.75 4.00
N ILE A 68 0.86 35.62 3.00
CA ILE A 68 1.46 35.30 1.69
C ILE A 68 2.95 34.97 1.89
N SER A 69 3.67 35.68 2.76
CA SER A 69 5.07 35.39 3.06
C SER A 69 5.25 34.06 3.79
N ILE A 70 4.38 33.73 4.76
CA ILE A 70 4.40 32.44 5.46
C ILE A 70 4.06 31.30 4.49
N PHE A 71 3.05 31.47 3.64
CA PHE A 71 2.71 30.51 2.60
C PHE A 71 3.82 30.35 1.56
N ALA A 72 4.44 31.47 1.13
CA ALA A 72 5.58 31.43 0.22
C ALA A 72 6.78 30.69 0.83
N VAL A 73 7.09 30.90 2.12
CA VAL A 73 8.14 30.17 2.82
C VAL A 73 7.80 28.69 2.95
N LEU A 74 6.53 28.33 3.21
CA LEU A 74 6.09 26.93 3.28
C LEU A 74 6.11 26.24 1.91
N ILE A 75 5.80 26.97 0.83
CA ILE A 75 5.83 26.45 -0.56
C ILE A 75 7.26 26.44 -1.12
N CYS A 76 8.07 27.44 -0.77
CA CYS A 76 9.45 27.57 -1.24
C CYS A 76 10.47 26.94 -0.29
N SER A 77 10.06 26.38 0.85
CA SER A 77 10.92 25.49 1.63
C SER A 77 11.41 24.40 0.69
N PRO A 78 12.74 24.21 0.54
CA PRO A 78 13.21 23.15 -0.33
C PRO A 78 12.56 21.87 0.12
N VAL A 79 11.70 21.32 -0.74
CA VAL A 79 11.26 19.94 -0.60
C VAL A 79 12.57 19.18 -0.54
N TYR A 80 12.89 18.64 0.63
CA TYR A 80 14.10 17.84 0.82
C TYR A 80 14.02 16.75 -0.24
N GLU A 81 14.91 16.84 -1.23
CA GLU A 81 14.97 15.88 -2.33
C GLU A 81 15.27 14.52 -1.70
N ASN A 82 14.22 13.80 -1.35
CA ASN A 82 14.34 12.46 -0.82
C ASN A 82 14.67 11.57 -2.01
N LYS A 83 15.94 11.22 -2.17
CA LYS A 83 16.41 10.34 -3.24
C LYS A 83 15.59 9.05 -3.32
N ASP A 84 15.17 8.51 -2.16
CA ASP A 84 14.32 7.31 -2.11
C ASP A 84 12.92 7.60 -2.66
N LEU A 85 12.36 8.81 -2.46
CA LEU A 85 11.09 9.22 -3.03
C LEU A 85 11.16 9.33 -4.56
N GLU A 86 12.26 9.85 -5.08
CA GLU A 86 12.47 9.93 -6.53
C GLU A 86 12.71 8.53 -7.13
N GLU A 87 13.48 7.67 -6.46
CA GLU A 87 13.62 6.27 -6.87
C GLU A 87 12.27 5.53 -6.82
N MET A 88 11.46 5.75 -5.79
CA MET A 88 10.12 5.19 -5.66
C MET A 88 9.19 5.69 -6.77
N LYS A 89 9.18 6.99 -7.06
CA LYS A 89 8.40 7.59 -8.15
C LYS A 89 8.87 7.09 -9.52
N ALA A 90 10.18 6.95 -9.72
CA ALA A 90 10.75 6.41 -10.95
C ALA A 90 10.36 4.93 -11.14
N ALA A 91 10.42 4.10 -10.09
CA ALA A 91 9.98 2.72 -10.13
C ALA A 91 8.47 2.62 -10.41
N GLN A 92 7.67 3.50 -9.82
CA GLN A 92 6.22 3.57 -10.03
C GLN A 92 5.86 4.08 -11.43
N ALA A 93 6.60 5.09 -11.95
CA ALA A 93 6.45 5.58 -13.31
C ALA A 93 6.85 4.51 -14.33
N ALA A 94 7.94 3.79 -14.11
CA ALA A 94 8.32 2.66 -14.95
C ALA A 94 7.24 1.57 -14.96
N ALA A 95 6.65 1.27 -13.81
CA ALA A 95 5.53 0.32 -13.70
C ALA A 95 4.25 0.80 -14.42
N SER A 96 4.05 2.13 -14.57
CA SER A 96 2.86 2.70 -15.21
C SER A 96 3.02 2.94 -16.73
N VAL A 97 4.25 3.08 -17.23
CA VAL A 97 4.52 3.39 -18.66
C VAL A 97 4.56 2.13 -19.53
N GLU A 98 4.88 0.97 -18.97
CA GLU A 98 4.75 -0.28 -19.71
C GLU A 98 3.27 -0.75 -19.78
N GLU A 99 2.44 -0.09 -20.60
CA GLU A 99 1.30 -0.80 -21.16
C GLU A 99 1.85 -2.01 -21.94
N PRO A 100 1.44 -3.23 -21.63
CA PRO A 100 1.92 -4.39 -22.34
C PRO A 100 1.52 -4.24 -23.80
N LYS A 101 2.49 -4.02 -24.71
CA LYS A 101 2.28 -4.29 -26.12
C LYS A 101 1.66 -5.68 -26.21
N PRO A 102 0.65 -5.90 -27.09
CA PRO A 102 0.10 -7.21 -27.27
C PRO A 102 1.25 -8.18 -27.53
N VAL A 103 1.52 -9.01 -26.54
CA VAL A 103 2.54 -10.06 -26.64
C VAL A 103 1.97 -11.03 -27.65
N GLN A 104 2.57 -11.08 -28.84
CA GLN A 104 2.39 -12.24 -29.69
C GLN A 104 2.69 -13.47 -28.84
N PRO A 105 1.87 -14.53 -28.92
CA PRO A 105 2.13 -15.76 -28.18
C PRO A 105 3.57 -16.16 -28.43
N ALA A 106 4.41 -16.07 -27.42
CA ALA A 106 5.75 -16.61 -27.48
C ALA A 106 5.59 -18.11 -27.74
N THR A 107 6.08 -18.55 -28.86
CA THR A 107 6.27 -19.99 -29.14
C THR A 107 6.94 -20.60 -27.90
N PRO A 108 6.42 -21.68 -27.32
CA PRO A 108 7.03 -22.31 -26.16
C PRO A 108 8.47 -22.65 -26.56
N SER A 109 9.43 -22.00 -25.87
CA SER A 109 10.82 -22.44 -25.95
C SER A 109 10.88 -23.84 -25.33
N ALA A 110 10.90 -24.84 -26.17
CA ALA A 110 11.04 -26.22 -25.80
C ALA A 110 12.46 -26.44 -25.30
N ASN A 111 12.71 -26.14 -24.00
CA ASN A 111 13.79 -26.70 -23.18
C ASN A 111 13.72 -26.19 -21.73
N ALA A 112 12.53 -26.13 -21.14
CA ALA A 112 12.44 -26.17 -19.68
C ALA A 112 12.34 -27.65 -19.30
N GLN A 113 13.36 -28.20 -18.68
CA GLN A 113 13.26 -29.45 -17.97
C GLN A 113 12.14 -29.28 -16.92
N THR A 114 10.97 -29.80 -17.24
CA THR A 114 9.83 -29.92 -16.32
C THR A 114 10.15 -31.02 -15.31
N GLY A 115 11.11 -30.75 -14.40
CA GLY A 115 11.18 -31.46 -13.13
C GLY A 115 9.87 -31.18 -12.38
N ASN A 116 9.35 -32.14 -11.64
CA ASN A 116 8.18 -31.99 -10.78
C ASN A 116 8.41 -30.83 -9.79
N LEU A 117 7.94 -29.63 -10.17
CA LEU A 117 8.06 -28.43 -9.34
C LEU A 117 7.04 -28.51 -8.21
N THR A 118 7.53 -28.79 -7.00
CA THR A 118 6.68 -28.96 -5.83
C THR A 118 6.49 -27.64 -5.07
N MET A 119 5.42 -27.57 -4.28
CA MET A 119 5.14 -26.44 -3.39
C MET A 119 6.28 -26.29 -2.36
N ASP A 120 6.80 -27.38 -1.83
CA ASP A 120 7.87 -27.37 -0.82
C ASP A 120 9.17 -26.78 -1.39
N GLU A 121 9.51 -27.08 -2.64
CA GLU A 121 10.65 -26.45 -3.33
C GLU A 121 10.45 -24.96 -3.52
N LEU A 122 9.25 -24.54 -3.89
CA LEU A 122 8.92 -23.12 -4.01
C LEU A 122 9.05 -22.40 -2.67
N LEU A 123 8.42 -22.93 -1.61
CA LEU A 123 8.50 -22.35 -0.27
C LEU A 123 9.93 -22.32 0.27
N LYS A 124 10.73 -23.34 0.01
CA LYS A 124 12.14 -23.35 0.35
C LYS A 124 12.91 -22.27 -0.40
N ALA A 125 12.68 -22.12 -1.70
CA ALA A 125 13.37 -21.15 -2.53
C ALA A 125 13.04 -19.70 -2.13
N ILE A 126 11.76 -19.35 -1.92
CA ILE A 126 11.37 -18.00 -1.50
C ILE A 126 11.84 -17.63 -0.10
N ASN A 127 12.11 -18.59 0.76
CA ASN A 127 12.61 -18.37 2.13
C ASN A 127 14.14 -18.51 2.26
N THR A 128 14.85 -18.82 1.17
CA THR A 128 16.31 -18.94 1.22
C THR A 128 16.95 -17.58 1.46
N PRO A 129 17.79 -17.43 2.51
CA PRO A 129 18.52 -16.19 2.74
C PRO A 129 19.53 -15.93 1.62
N SER A 130 19.62 -14.69 1.17
CA SER A 130 20.66 -14.24 0.22
C SER A 130 21.73 -13.43 0.94
N LYS A 131 22.93 -13.39 0.37
CA LYS A 131 24.08 -12.64 0.94
C LYS A 131 24.07 -11.16 0.56
N GLY A 132 23.13 -10.73 -0.25
CA GLY A 132 23.01 -9.33 -0.70
C GLY A 132 21.81 -9.08 -1.61
N ILE A 133 21.47 -7.81 -1.81
CA ILE A 133 20.27 -7.38 -2.56
C ILE A 133 20.30 -7.84 -4.03
N GLU A 134 21.48 -7.79 -4.68
CA GLU A 134 21.62 -8.21 -6.09
C GLU A 134 21.43 -9.72 -6.27
N GLU A 135 22.08 -10.51 -5.40
CA GLU A 135 21.91 -11.97 -5.38
C GLU A 135 20.46 -12.35 -5.10
N GLU A 136 19.84 -11.65 -4.15
CA GLU A 136 18.43 -11.83 -3.82
C GLU A 136 17.51 -11.53 -4.99
N SER A 137 17.70 -10.39 -5.66
CA SER A 137 16.91 -10.02 -6.83
C SER A 137 16.99 -11.09 -7.91
N LYS A 138 18.20 -11.61 -8.18
CA LYS A 138 18.42 -12.67 -9.16
C LYS A 138 17.71 -13.97 -8.79
N ILE A 139 17.82 -14.41 -7.54
CA ILE A 139 17.12 -15.61 -7.04
C ILE A 139 15.60 -15.47 -7.21
N GLN A 140 15.04 -14.31 -6.86
CA GLN A 140 13.60 -14.09 -6.98
C GLN A 140 13.14 -14.04 -8.44
N ASP A 141 13.96 -13.53 -9.37
CA ASP A 141 13.68 -13.59 -10.80
C ASP A 141 13.73 -15.03 -11.33
N GLU A 142 14.72 -15.81 -10.91
CA GLU A 142 14.83 -17.22 -11.28
C GLU A 142 13.59 -18.01 -10.82
N ILE A 143 13.07 -17.74 -9.63
CA ILE A 143 11.83 -18.35 -9.13
C ILE A 143 10.64 -17.94 -10.01
N LEU A 144 10.48 -16.66 -10.31
CA LEU A 144 9.40 -16.17 -11.16
C LEU A 144 9.41 -16.80 -12.54
N GLN A 145 10.59 -17.08 -13.10
CA GLN A 145 10.74 -17.71 -14.43
C GLN A 145 10.59 -19.23 -14.38
N LYS A 146 11.08 -19.89 -13.33
CA LYS A 146 11.06 -21.34 -13.19
C LYS A 146 9.65 -21.91 -13.09
N TYR A 147 8.76 -21.22 -12.35
CA TYR A 147 7.39 -21.67 -12.14
C TYR A 147 6.46 -21.15 -13.23
N PRO A 148 5.46 -21.94 -13.69
CA PRO A 148 4.57 -21.55 -14.78
C PRO A 148 3.74 -20.30 -14.42
N ASN A 149 3.33 -19.54 -15.42
CA ASN A 149 2.38 -18.46 -15.24
C ASN A 149 1.01 -19.02 -14.81
N ASP A 150 0.30 -18.23 -14.02
CA ASP A 150 -1.07 -18.55 -13.63
C ASP A 150 -2.03 -17.86 -14.61
N GLU A 151 -2.67 -18.65 -15.45
CA GLU A 151 -3.55 -18.17 -16.53
C GLU A 151 -4.99 -17.94 -16.06
N ARG A 152 -5.28 -18.11 -14.76
CA ARG A 152 -6.63 -17.87 -14.25
C ARG A 152 -7.00 -16.40 -14.34
N GLU A 153 -8.26 -16.13 -14.58
CA GLU A 153 -8.82 -14.79 -14.52
C GLU A 153 -8.97 -14.34 -13.07
N ILE A 154 -8.01 -13.58 -12.57
CA ILE A 154 -7.97 -13.06 -11.21
C ILE A 154 -8.18 -11.55 -11.24
N LEU A 155 -8.94 -11.01 -10.30
CA LEU A 155 -9.07 -9.58 -10.09
C LEU A 155 -8.21 -9.17 -8.89
N PHE A 156 -7.16 -8.42 -9.16
CA PHE A 156 -6.33 -7.79 -8.14
C PHE A 156 -6.76 -6.35 -7.92
N ILE A 157 -6.99 -5.98 -6.67
CA ILE A 157 -7.36 -4.62 -6.28
C ILE A 157 -6.39 -4.17 -5.20
N GLY A 158 -5.70 -3.04 -5.44
CA GLY A 158 -4.70 -2.56 -4.48
C GLY A 158 -4.47 -1.06 -4.50
N ASP A 159 -3.57 -0.68 -3.60
CA ASP A 159 -3.03 0.68 -3.48
C ASP A 159 -1.63 0.79 -4.12
N SER A 160 -0.83 1.75 -3.66
CA SER A 160 0.52 1.99 -4.17
C SER A 160 1.48 0.82 -3.98
N VAL A 161 1.29 -0.01 -2.94
CA VAL A 161 2.14 -1.18 -2.69
C VAL A 161 1.95 -2.22 -3.80
N LEU A 162 0.70 -2.52 -4.15
CA LEU A 162 0.42 -3.43 -5.26
C LEU A 162 0.82 -2.81 -6.61
N ASP A 163 0.65 -1.50 -6.77
CA ASP A 163 1.00 -0.78 -8.02
C ASP A 163 2.48 -0.93 -8.36
N MET A 164 3.37 -0.90 -7.38
CA MET A 164 4.80 -1.13 -7.57
C MET A 164 5.17 -2.54 -8.07
N THR A 165 4.25 -3.49 -7.92
CA THR A 165 4.45 -4.88 -8.39
C THR A 165 3.77 -5.15 -9.73
N LYS A 166 3.00 -4.20 -10.26
CA LYS A 166 2.05 -4.38 -11.36
C LYS A 166 2.65 -5.01 -12.62
N VAL A 167 3.85 -4.59 -13.02
CA VAL A 167 4.50 -5.10 -14.24
C VAL A 167 4.83 -6.60 -14.11
N ASP A 168 5.51 -6.98 -13.04
CA ASP A 168 5.88 -8.38 -12.84
C ASP A 168 4.67 -9.24 -12.44
N LEU A 169 3.71 -8.64 -11.73
CA LEU A 169 2.43 -9.29 -11.44
C LEU A 169 1.68 -9.63 -12.74
N LYS A 170 1.64 -8.70 -13.72
CA LYS A 170 1.00 -8.95 -15.02
C LYS A 170 1.71 -10.02 -15.84
N LYS A 171 3.05 -10.10 -15.77
CA LYS A 171 3.81 -11.20 -16.40
C LYS A 171 3.43 -12.54 -15.78
N LYS A 172 3.30 -12.61 -14.46
CA LYS A 172 2.98 -13.86 -13.73
C LYS A 172 1.51 -14.27 -13.87
N TYR A 173 0.61 -13.32 -14.02
CA TYR A 173 -0.84 -13.49 -14.17
C TYR A 173 -1.34 -12.80 -15.45
N PRO A 174 -1.08 -13.36 -16.64
CA PRO A 174 -1.34 -12.68 -17.91
C PRO A 174 -2.81 -12.35 -18.15
N ASN A 175 -3.74 -13.15 -17.63
CA ASN A 175 -5.18 -12.94 -17.79
C ASN A 175 -5.82 -12.14 -16.64
N ALA A 176 -5.01 -11.68 -15.68
CA ALA A 176 -5.54 -10.91 -14.54
C ALA A 176 -5.95 -9.50 -14.92
N ILE A 177 -6.99 -9.00 -14.25
CA ILE A 177 -7.32 -7.59 -14.16
C ILE A 177 -6.59 -7.05 -12.91
N ILE A 178 -5.74 -6.05 -13.09
CA ILE A 178 -4.96 -5.44 -12.01
C ILE A 178 -5.39 -3.98 -11.88
N GLU A 179 -6.16 -3.70 -10.83
CA GLU A 179 -6.76 -2.39 -10.55
C GLU A 179 -6.05 -1.75 -9.37
N THR A 180 -5.15 -0.83 -9.64
CA THR A 180 -4.35 -0.13 -8.63
C THR A 180 -4.60 1.37 -8.65
N LYS A 181 -4.51 2.01 -7.48
CA LYS A 181 -4.58 3.47 -7.34
C LYS A 181 -3.75 3.89 -6.14
N VAL A 182 -2.78 4.78 -6.36
CA VAL A 182 -1.98 5.38 -5.29
C VAL A 182 -2.88 6.06 -4.27
N GLY A 183 -2.65 5.81 -2.99
CA GLY A 183 -3.44 6.40 -1.91
C GLY A 183 -4.85 5.83 -1.76
N ARG A 184 -5.22 4.73 -2.46
CA ARG A 184 -6.55 4.12 -2.32
C ARG A 184 -6.79 3.69 -0.89
N GLN A 185 -7.93 4.10 -0.35
CA GLN A 185 -8.37 3.69 0.97
C GLN A 185 -9.43 2.57 0.89
N PHE A 186 -9.51 1.76 1.93
CA PHE A 186 -10.43 0.61 1.94
C PHE A 186 -11.90 1.01 1.81
N TYR A 187 -12.31 2.17 2.34
CA TYR A 187 -13.70 2.64 2.24
C TYR A 187 -14.16 2.90 0.80
N GLU A 188 -13.25 3.04 -0.18
CA GLU A 188 -13.58 3.17 -1.60
C GLU A 188 -14.05 1.84 -2.21
N LEU A 189 -13.62 0.72 -1.62
CA LEU A 189 -13.81 -0.63 -2.17
C LEU A 189 -15.27 -1.06 -2.30
N PRO A 190 -16.18 -0.82 -1.31
CA PRO A 190 -17.57 -1.24 -1.44
C PRO A 190 -18.28 -0.70 -2.69
N ASN A 191 -18.11 0.59 -2.99
CA ASN A 191 -18.72 1.21 -4.17
C ASN A 191 -18.07 0.72 -5.47
N MET A 192 -16.76 0.53 -5.47
CA MET A 192 -16.04 0.01 -6.61
C MET A 192 -16.49 -1.42 -6.95
N LEU A 193 -16.62 -2.28 -5.98
CA LEU A 193 -17.07 -3.67 -6.17
C LEU A 193 -18.52 -3.75 -6.68
N LYS A 194 -19.42 -2.90 -6.17
CA LYS A 194 -20.79 -2.81 -6.69
C LYS A 194 -20.80 -2.44 -8.17
N ASN A 195 -19.98 -1.45 -8.56
CA ASN A 195 -19.83 -1.09 -9.97
C ASN A 195 -19.25 -2.24 -10.80
N TYR A 196 -18.25 -2.95 -10.29
CA TYR A 196 -17.67 -4.12 -10.97
C TYR A 196 -18.68 -5.26 -11.11
N ALA A 197 -19.51 -5.50 -10.10
CA ALA A 197 -20.60 -6.46 -10.18
C ALA A 197 -21.61 -6.11 -11.28
N GLN A 198 -22.05 -4.85 -11.31
CA GLN A 198 -23.01 -4.36 -12.31
C GLN A 198 -22.48 -4.44 -13.75
N ASN A 199 -21.16 -4.30 -13.93
CA ASN A 199 -20.50 -4.33 -15.24
C ASN A 199 -19.88 -5.69 -15.61
N GLY A 200 -20.17 -6.75 -14.86
CA GLY A 200 -19.64 -8.10 -15.13
C GLY A 200 -18.11 -8.22 -15.02
N LYS A 201 -17.46 -7.33 -14.26
CA LYS A 201 -16.00 -7.29 -14.10
C LYS A 201 -15.49 -8.07 -12.90
N LEU A 202 -16.37 -8.56 -12.02
CA LEU A 202 -15.95 -9.44 -10.94
C LEU A 202 -15.41 -10.76 -11.51
N ARG A 203 -14.41 -11.32 -10.85
CA ARG A 203 -13.82 -12.62 -11.18
C ARG A 203 -14.06 -13.60 -10.05
N LYS A 204 -13.98 -14.89 -10.34
CA LYS A 204 -14.16 -15.95 -9.33
C LYS A 204 -13.15 -15.78 -8.18
N ILE A 205 -11.92 -15.41 -8.50
CA ILE A 205 -10.84 -15.19 -7.56
C ILE A 205 -10.56 -13.69 -7.48
N ILE A 206 -10.56 -13.14 -6.28
CA ILE A 206 -10.34 -11.72 -6.02
C ILE A 206 -9.28 -11.57 -4.93
N VAL A 207 -8.27 -10.77 -5.22
CA VAL A 207 -7.17 -10.45 -4.31
C VAL A 207 -7.24 -8.98 -3.93
N ILE A 208 -7.29 -8.69 -2.64
CA ILE A 208 -7.41 -7.34 -2.10
C ILE A 208 -6.15 -7.01 -1.29
N ALA A 209 -5.42 -6.00 -1.75
CA ALA A 209 -4.19 -5.48 -1.15
C ALA A 209 -4.41 -4.01 -0.75
N LEU A 210 -5.19 -3.79 0.29
CA LEU A 210 -5.56 -2.46 0.79
C LEU A 210 -5.41 -2.39 2.31
N GLY A 211 -5.18 -1.18 2.82
CA GLY A 211 -5.08 -0.91 4.25
C GLY A 211 -3.87 -0.07 4.64
N THR A 212 -2.93 0.19 3.72
CA THR A 212 -1.78 1.04 4.01
C THR A 212 -2.15 2.53 4.13
N ASN A 213 -3.26 2.95 3.53
CA ASN A 213 -3.68 4.36 3.49
C ASN A 213 -4.80 4.72 4.48
N GLY A 214 -5.06 3.90 5.48
CA GLY A 214 -6.06 4.17 6.51
C GLY A 214 -6.70 2.91 7.09
N THR A 215 -7.51 3.13 8.11
CA THR A 215 -8.20 2.07 8.87
C THR A 215 -9.25 1.33 8.02
N ILE A 216 -9.36 0.03 8.22
CA ILE A 216 -10.48 -0.77 7.71
C ILE A 216 -11.60 -0.72 8.75
N TYR A 217 -12.75 -0.17 8.39
CA TYR A 217 -13.92 -0.15 9.26
C TYR A 217 -14.78 -1.40 9.04
N GLU A 218 -15.30 -1.96 10.10
CA GLU A 218 -16.15 -3.17 10.08
C GLU A 218 -17.33 -3.06 9.10
N LYS A 219 -17.97 -1.88 9.04
CA LYS A 219 -19.08 -1.61 8.11
C LYS A 219 -18.67 -1.78 6.63
N ASP A 220 -17.45 -1.34 6.30
CA ASP A 220 -16.94 -1.41 4.92
C ASP A 220 -16.52 -2.85 4.60
N MET A 221 -15.90 -3.55 5.55
CA MET A 221 -15.59 -4.98 5.42
C MET A 221 -16.86 -5.80 5.21
N LYS A 222 -17.91 -5.61 6.02
CA LYS A 222 -19.20 -6.28 5.83
C LYS A 222 -19.78 -6.05 4.44
N SER A 223 -19.79 -4.80 3.96
CA SER A 223 -20.30 -4.47 2.62
C SER A 223 -19.49 -5.14 1.51
N VAL A 224 -18.17 -5.24 1.66
CA VAL A 224 -17.28 -5.98 0.74
C VAL A 224 -17.64 -7.46 0.73
N LEU A 225 -17.75 -8.08 1.88
CA LEU A 225 -18.05 -9.51 2.01
C LEU A 225 -19.44 -9.87 1.48
N GLU A 226 -20.43 -9.01 1.70
CA GLU A 226 -21.78 -9.18 1.12
C GLU A 226 -21.75 -9.13 -0.40
N THR A 227 -21.03 -8.16 -0.98
CA THR A 227 -20.91 -8.01 -2.45
C THR A 227 -20.16 -9.17 -3.08
N LEU A 228 -19.17 -9.73 -2.38
CA LEU A 228 -18.29 -10.80 -2.87
C LEU A 228 -18.71 -12.20 -2.39
N LYS A 229 -19.91 -12.36 -1.92
CA LYS A 229 -20.44 -13.67 -1.51
C LYS A 229 -20.37 -14.68 -2.67
N GLY A 230 -19.75 -15.83 -2.42
CA GLY A 230 -19.57 -16.88 -3.44
C GLY A 230 -18.26 -16.75 -4.27
N HIS A 231 -17.50 -15.70 -4.05
CA HIS A 231 -16.16 -15.55 -4.63
C HIS A 231 -15.09 -16.14 -3.70
N GLU A 232 -13.96 -16.53 -4.27
CA GLU A 232 -12.77 -16.92 -3.52
C GLU A 232 -11.93 -15.68 -3.25
N LEU A 233 -11.75 -15.34 -1.97
CA LEU A 233 -11.16 -14.08 -1.56
C LEU A 233 -9.78 -14.29 -0.93
N TYR A 234 -8.85 -13.44 -1.31
CA TYR A 234 -7.53 -13.33 -0.70
C TYR A 234 -7.32 -11.90 -0.24
N PHE A 235 -6.99 -11.73 1.02
CA PHE A 235 -6.51 -10.45 1.55
C PHE A 235 -5.01 -10.53 1.76
N ILE A 236 -4.30 -9.47 1.38
CA ILE A 236 -2.89 -9.32 1.72
C ILE A 236 -2.82 -8.37 2.90
N ASN A 237 -2.26 -8.83 4.02
CA ASN A 237 -2.07 -7.98 5.18
C ASN A 237 -0.92 -6.99 4.98
N THR A 238 -0.86 -5.94 5.79
CA THR A 238 -0.04 -4.76 5.54
C THR A 238 1.16 -4.64 6.47
N VAL A 239 2.24 -4.04 5.96
CA VAL A 239 3.37 -3.54 6.75
C VAL A 239 3.50 -2.04 6.51
N MET A 240 3.51 -1.28 7.59
CA MET A 240 3.65 0.18 7.58
C MET A 240 3.96 0.68 8.99
N PRO A 241 4.66 1.80 9.16
CA PRO A 241 4.95 2.35 10.49
C PRO A 241 3.76 3.13 11.09
N ASP A 242 2.60 3.10 10.47
CA ASP A 242 1.43 3.85 10.87
C ASP A 242 0.64 3.19 12.02
N PRO A 243 0.00 3.98 12.91
CA PRO A 243 -0.63 3.47 14.11
C PRO A 243 -1.86 2.58 13.85
N TRP A 244 -2.41 2.56 12.63
CA TRP A 244 -3.54 1.70 12.29
C TRP A 244 -3.13 0.33 11.72
N GLN A 245 -1.83 0.04 11.54
CA GLN A 245 -1.37 -1.25 11.02
C GLN A 245 -1.99 -2.45 11.76
N ASP A 246 -1.89 -2.44 13.10
CA ASP A 246 -2.35 -3.57 13.90
C ASP A 246 -3.87 -3.74 13.81
N SER A 247 -4.63 -2.63 13.78
CA SER A 247 -6.09 -2.68 13.62
C SER A 247 -6.52 -3.19 12.24
N VAL A 248 -5.81 -2.78 11.18
CA VAL A 248 -6.04 -3.26 9.81
C VAL A 248 -5.78 -4.76 9.72
N ASN A 249 -4.64 -5.22 10.22
CA ASN A 249 -4.28 -6.63 10.16
C ASN A 249 -5.19 -7.50 11.06
N ALA A 250 -5.65 -6.96 12.19
CA ALA A 250 -6.63 -7.62 13.04
C ALA A 250 -7.99 -7.79 12.35
N GLU A 251 -8.48 -6.76 11.64
CA GLU A 251 -9.75 -6.83 10.91
C GLU A 251 -9.68 -7.83 9.74
N ILE A 252 -8.57 -7.86 8.99
CA ILE A 252 -8.34 -8.88 7.95
C ILE A 252 -8.34 -10.29 8.56
N LYS A 253 -7.63 -10.49 9.67
CA LYS A 253 -7.58 -11.77 10.39
C LYS A 253 -8.96 -12.20 10.89
N LYS A 254 -9.74 -11.27 11.47
CA LYS A 254 -11.12 -11.52 11.92
C LYS A 254 -11.98 -11.97 10.76
N ALA A 255 -11.97 -11.22 9.65
CA ALA A 255 -12.75 -11.56 8.46
C ALA A 255 -12.43 -12.97 7.94
N SER A 256 -11.16 -13.38 7.92
CA SER A 256 -10.77 -14.72 7.49
C SER A 256 -11.15 -15.82 8.47
N ALA A 257 -11.14 -15.54 9.77
CA ALA A 257 -11.55 -16.51 10.80
C ALA A 257 -13.07 -16.79 10.76
N GLU A 258 -13.86 -15.78 10.43
CA GLU A 258 -15.33 -15.88 10.35
C GLU A 258 -15.83 -16.42 8.99
N ASN A 259 -14.97 -16.44 7.96
CA ASN A 259 -15.37 -16.81 6.60
C ASN A 259 -14.37 -17.78 5.95
N PRO A 260 -14.66 -19.07 5.82
CA PRO A 260 -13.74 -20.11 5.31
C PRO A 260 -13.27 -19.90 3.85
N ASN A 261 -14.01 -19.12 3.06
CA ASN A 261 -13.65 -18.79 1.67
C ASN A 261 -12.63 -17.63 1.59
N ILE A 262 -12.25 -17.05 2.71
CA ILE A 262 -11.25 -15.98 2.79
C ILE A 262 -9.91 -16.57 3.21
N LYS A 263 -8.89 -16.31 2.43
CA LYS A 263 -7.49 -16.66 2.74
C LYS A 263 -6.66 -15.40 2.93
N VAL A 264 -5.67 -15.46 3.81
CA VAL A 264 -4.73 -14.35 4.05
C VAL A 264 -3.37 -14.68 3.45
N ILE A 265 -2.84 -13.77 2.67
CA ILE A 265 -1.44 -13.78 2.22
C ILE A 265 -0.66 -12.94 3.23
N ASP A 266 0.15 -13.60 4.04
CA ASP A 266 0.78 -13.01 5.23
C ASP A 266 2.09 -12.29 4.88
N TRP A 267 1.98 -11.16 4.18
CA TRP A 267 3.10 -10.28 3.89
C TRP A 267 3.69 -9.67 5.16
N TYR A 268 2.85 -9.39 6.16
CA TYR A 268 3.30 -8.82 7.43
C TYR A 268 4.31 -9.73 8.12
N SER A 269 3.98 -10.98 8.40
CA SER A 269 4.90 -11.90 9.08
C SER A 269 6.12 -12.21 8.22
N TYR A 270 5.94 -12.29 6.90
CA TYR A 270 7.02 -12.57 5.96
C TYR A 270 8.08 -11.47 5.93
N SER A 271 7.67 -10.20 6.02
CA SER A 271 8.55 -9.04 5.87
C SER A 271 8.88 -8.30 7.18
N LYS A 272 8.22 -8.67 8.28
CA LYS A 272 8.45 -8.06 9.59
C LYS A 272 9.91 -8.14 10.00
N GLY A 273 10.49 -6.98 10.42
CA GLY A 273 11.87 -6.86 10.86
C GLY A 273 12.90 -6.75 9.73
N LYS A 274 12.49 -6.86 8.46
CA LYS A 274 13.37 -6.77 7.29
C LYS A 274 13.33 -5.35 6.72
N GLN A 275 13.94 -4.40 7.41
CA GLN A 275 13.93 -2.98 6.99
C GLN A 275 14.55 -2.76 5.60
N GLU A 276 15.48 -3.62 5.19
CA GLU A 276 16.11 -3.61 3.86
C GLU A 276 15.11 -3.86 2.72
N TYR A 277 13.94 -4.44 2.99
CA TYR A 277 12.89 -4.66 2.00
C TYR A 277 12.17 -3.39 1.60
N PHE A 278 12.17 -2.38 2.44
CA PHE A 278 11.35 -1.19 2.27
C PHE A 278 12.19 0.04 1.98
N TYR A 279 11.58 1.00 1.32
CA TYR A 279 12.08 2.37 1.31
C TYR A 279 12.01 2.95 2.74
N LYS A 280 12.53 4.17 2.93
CA LYS A 280 12.56 4.82 4.27
C LYS A 280 11.19 5.00 4.92
N ASP A 281 10.12 4.95 4.14
CA ASP A 281 8.76 5.02 4.63
C ASP A 281 8.29 3.75 5.37
N GLY A 282 9.04 2.66 5.26
CA GLY A 282 8.72 1.40 5.93
C GLY A 282 7.48 0.69 5.38
N THR A 283 6.97 1.11 4.22
CA THR A 283 5.71 0.62 3.61
C THR A 283 5.94 0.10 2.20
N HIS A 284 6.56 0.91 1.35
CA HIS A 284 6.75 0.56 -0.06
C HIS A 284 7.93 -0.39 -0.24
N PRO A 285 7.73 -1.53 -0.91
CA PRO A 285 8.79 -2.49 -1.14
C PRO A 285 9.78 -1.99 -2.19
N LYS A 286 11.07 -2.20 -1.95
CA LYS A 286 12.11 -2.04 -2.96
C LYS A 286 11.98 -3.11 -4.05
N PRO A 287 12.58 -2.95 -5.24
CA PRO A 287 12.38 -3.86 -6.37
C PRO A 287 12.61 -5.34 -6.04
N HIS A 288 13.66 -5.69 -5.28
CA HIS A 288 13.90 -7.08 -4.87
C HIS A 288 12.83 -7.61 -3.92
N ALA A 289 12.31 -6.78 -3.03
CA ALA A 289 11.23 -7.16 -2.11
C ALA A 289 9.86 -7.22 -2.83
N ALA A 290 9.64 -6.40 -3.86
CA ALA A 290 8.47 -6.49 -4.71
C ALA A 290 8.40 -7.86 -5.43
N LYS A 291 9.53 -8.39 -5.88
CA LYS A 291 9.60 -9.75 -6.45
C LYS A 291 9.27 -10.82 -5.41
N ARG A 292 9.77 -10.68 -4.17
CA ARG A 292 9.40 -11.56 -3.06
C ARG A 292 7.91 -11.52 -2.74
N TYR A 293 7.33 -10.33 -2.78
CA TYR A 293 5.89 -10.15 -2.60
C TYR A 293 5.08 -10.95 -3.63
N ILE A 294 5.48 -10.89 -4.91
CA ILE A 294 4.83 -11.66 -5.98
C ILE A 294 5.03 -13.17 -5.79
N ASN A 295 6.24 -13.61 -5.44
CA ASN A 295 6.52 -15.03 -5.21
C ASN A 295 5.73 -15.57 -4.03
N LEU A 296 5.60 -14.82 -2.92
CA LEU A 296 4.75 -15.17 -1.80
C LEU A 296 3.27 -15.28 -2.21
N LEU A 297 2.79 -14.28 -2.95
CA LEU A 297 1.45 -14.27 -3.49
C LEU A 297 1.19 -15.48 -4.39
N TYR A 298 2.13 -15.79 -5.29
CA TYR A 298 2.05 -16.95 -6.16
C TYR A 298 2.02 -18.26 -5.37
N SER A 299 2.82 -18.43 -4.33
CA SER A 299 2.86 -19.63 -3.50
C SER A 299 1.53 -19.94 -2.80
N VAL A 300 0.76 -18.91 -2.47
CA VAL A 300 -0.56 -19.06 -1.83
C VAL A 300 -1.66 -19.29 -2.86
N LEU A 301 -1.68 -18.49 -3.95
CA LEU A 301 -2.70 -18.57 -4.99
C LEU A 301 -2.60 -19.86 -5.80
N SER A 302 -1.40 -20.32 -6.12
CA SER A 302 -1.17 -21.45 -7.02
C SER A 302 -1.00 -22.78 -6.30
N LYS A 303 -1.29 -22.82 -5.00
CA LYS A 303 -1.15 -24.03 -4.17
C LYS A 303 -1.86 -25.25 -4.78
N ASP A 304 -3.07 -25.07 -5.26
CA ASP A 304 -3.86 -26.16 -5.83
C ASP A 304 -3.31 -26.62 -7.21
N ILE A 305 -2.77 -25.67 -8.00
CA ILE A 305 -2.13 -25.96 -9.30
C ILE A 305 -0.85 -26.77 -9.07
N LEU A 306 -0.01 -26.36 -8.15
CA LEU A 306 1.27 -27.01 -7.86
C LEU A 306 1.07 -28.40 -7.24
N ASN A 307 0.09 -28.56 -6.36
CA ASN A 307 -0.21 -29.85 -5.74
C ASN A 307 -0.81 -30.85 -6.76
N SER A 308 -1.58 -30.40 -7.75
CA SER A 308 -2.11 -31.27 -8.81
C SER A 308 -1.01 -31.77 -9.74
N ASN A 309 0.07 -31.01 -9.93
CA ASN A 309 1.21 -31.39 -10.74
C ASN A 309 2.17 -32.36 -10.01
N ALA A 310 2.18 -32.34 -8.68
CA ALA A 310 3.00 -33.28 -7.87
C ALA A 310 2.43 -34.71 -7.86
N ASN A 311 1.16 -34.89 -8.24
CA ASN A 311 0.45 -36.18 -8.26
C ASN A 311 0.35 -36.80 -9.66
N LYS A 312 1.00 -36.20 -10.65
CA LYS A 312 1.15 -36.74 -12.03
C LYS A 312 2.57 -37.21 -12.25
#